data_8f81dd6b5ccbee845e423e9e1f92f40d
#
_entry.id   8f81dd6b5ccbee845e423e9e1f92f40d
#
_cell.length_a   1.000
_cell.length_b   1.000
_cell.length_c   1.000
_cell.angle_alpha   90.00
_cell.angle_beta   90.00
_cell.angle_gamma   90.00
#
_symmetry.space_group_name_H-M   'P 1'
#
loop_
_entity.id
_entity.type
_entity.pdbx_description
1 polymer ?
#
loop_
_entity_poly.entity_id
_entity_poly.type
_entity_poly.pdbx_seq_one_letter_code
_entity_poly.pdbx_strand_id
1 'polypeptide(L)'
;MIRFAHVSVLNLENAMRGARNPLASWDKSDSFYDEQGNYVLGENDLNLAVRLAKAGSDHRKFIRQIFVSVDITAPLYWWKEFDTYKVGTVANSTSTMHKIHAKPITAEDFSVDHLTLESAKFFGLIIDYLESVRLEYMETKDKALWYELIQLLPSSYNQMRT
;
A
#
# COMPACT_ATOMS: atom_id res chain seq x y z
N MET A 1 -12.10 -0.20 1.97
CA MET A 1 -11.31 -1.48 2.10
C MET A 1 -9.90 -1.29 1.52
N ILE A 2 -8.85 -1.76 2.22
CA ILE A 2 -7.46 -1.68 1.72
C ILE A 2 -7.27 -2.73 0.62
N ARG A 3 -6.62 -2.35 -0.49
CA ARG A 3 -6.32 -3.22 -1.63
C ARG A 3 -4.82 -3.25 -1.91
N PHE A 4 -4.30 -4.41 -2.27
CA PHE A 4 -2.92 -4.63 -2.67
C PHE A 4 -2.87 -5.10 -4.13
N ALA A 5 -1.92 -4.56 -4.89
CA ALA A 5 -1.67 -4.95 -6.28
C ALA A 5 -0.16 -4.87 -6.59
N HIS A 6 0.27 -5.45 -7.70
CA HIS A 6 1.64 -5.40 -8.21
C HIS A 6 2.70 -5.73 -7.14
N VAL A 7 2.45 -6.78 -6.34
CA VAL A 7 3.39 -7.21 -5.29
C VAL A 7 4.63 -7.83 -5.93
N SER A 8 5.78 -7.29 -5.56
CA SER A 8 7.09 -7.84 -5.97
C SER A 8 7.98 -7.98 -4.75
N VAL A 9 8.58 -9.17 -4.59
CA VAL A 9 9.52 -9.48 -3.51
C VAL A 9 10.90 -9.67 -4.11
N LEU A 10 11.85 -8.83 -3.70
CA LEU A 10 13.19 -8.79 -4.25
C LEU A 10 14.21 -9.31 -3.23
N ASN A 11 15.25 -9.98 -3.73
CA ASN A 11 16.41 -10.44 -2.94
C ASN A 11 16.10 -11.51 -1.88
N LEU A 12 14.96 -12.21 -2.00
CA LEU A 12 14.57 -13.25 -1.04
C LEU A 12 15.61 -14.40 -1.00
N GLU A 13 16.11 -14.83 -2.17
CA GLU A 13 17.14 -15.87 -2.29
C GLU A 13 18.39 -15.54 -1.48
N ASN A 14 18.98 -14.34 -1.72
CA ASN A 14 20.20 -13.95 -1.02
C ASN A 14 19.98 -13.73 0.47
N ALA A 15 18.81 -13.25 0.87
CA ALA A 15 18.43 -13.14 2.28
C ALA A 15 18.38 -14.51 2.96
N MET A 16 17.78 -15.52 2.32
CA MET A 16 17.71 -16.88 2.82
C MET A 16 19.08 -17.55 2.84
N ARG A 17 19.88 -17.38 1.80
CA ARG A 17 21.28 -17.84 1.80
C ARG A 17 22.06 -17.23 2.98
N GLY A 18 21.91 -15.91 3.21
CA GLY A 18 22.53 -15.21 4.34
C GLY A 18 22.04 -15.69 5.71
N ALA A 19 20.76 -16.08 5.82
CA ALA A 19 20.19 -16.65 7.04
C ALA A 19 20.84 -17.99 7.45
N ARG A 20 21.40 -18.74 6.49
CA ARG A 20 22.10 -20.02 6.71
C ARG A 20 23.58 -19.88 7.02
N ASN A 21 24.18 -18.70 6.81
CA ASN A 21 25.61 -18.46 7.02
C ASN A 21 26.11 -18.82 8.44
N PRO A 22 25.42 -18.49 9.55
CA PRO A 22 25.94 -18.71 10.88
C PRO A 22 26.26 -20.20 11.21
N LEU A 23 25.57 -21.12 10.57
CA LEU A 23 25.76 -22.56 10.76
C LEU A 23 26.30 -23.26 9.51
N ALA A 24 26.70 -22.48 8.47
CA ALA A 24 27.19 -23.02 7.19
C ALA A 24 26.27 -24.13 6.62
N SER A 25 24.94 -23.97 6.78
CA SER A 25 23.93 -24.99 6.49
C SER A 25 23.25 -24.82 5.12
N TRP A 26 23.99 -24.38 4.11
CA TRP A 26 23.45 -24.15 2.75
C TRP A 26 22.99 -25.43 2.08
N ASP A 27 23.60 -26.55 2.40
CA ASP A 27 23.24 -27.92 1.95
C ASP A 27 21.83 -28.35 2.40
N LYS A 28 21.26 -27.67 3.40
CA LYS A 28 19.91 -27.93 3.92
C LYS A 28 18.84 -27.07 3.27
N SER A 29 19.21 -26.21 2.31
CA SER A 29 18.21 -25.42 1.56
C SER A 29 17.45 -26.34 0.60
N ASP A 30 16.13 -26.17 0.59
CA ASP A 30 15.21 -26.88 -0.28
C ASP A 30 14.45 -25.91 -1.21
N SER A 31 14.89 -24.66 -1.24
CA SER A 31 14.36 -23.66 -2.18
C SER A 31 14.92 -23.89 -3.59
N PHE A 32 14.14 -23.56 -4.60
CA PHE A 32 14.45 -23.83 -6.00
C PHE A 32 13.89 -22.74 -6.92
N TYR A 33 14.24 -22.79 -8.21
CA TYR A 33 13.61 -22.00 -9.25
C TYR A 33 12.59 -22.85 -10.01
N ASP A 34 11.38 -22.31 -10.18
CA ASP A 34 10.34 -22.94 -10.99
C ASP A 34 10.66 -22.86 -12.51
N GLU A 35 9.80 -23.46 -13.33
CA GLU A 35 9.96 -23.46 -14.80
C GLU A 35 9.87 -22.05 -15.40
N GLN A 36 9.27 -21.09 -14.70
CA GLN A 36 9.15 -19.69 -15.11
C GLN A 36 10.32 -18.83 -14.62
N GLY A 37 11.28 -19.44 -13.88
CA GLY A 37 12.42 -18.73 -13.32
C GLY A 37 12.12 -17.94 -12.05
N ASN A 38 11.01 -18.20 -11.34
CA ASN A 38 10.71 -17.60 -10.06
C ASN A 38 11.35 -18.40 -8.92
N TYR A 39 11.94 -17.70 -7.97
CA TYR A 39 12.47 -18.33 -6.76
C TYR A 39 11.34 -18.76 -5.83
N VAL A 40 11.26 -20.08 -5.59
CA VAL A 40 10.26 -20.70 -4.72
C VAL A 40 10.91 -21.09 -3.40
N LEU A 41 10.38 -20.56 -2.30
CA LEU A 41 10.88 -20.86 -0.96
C LEU A 41 10.41 -22.25 -0.55
N GLY A 42 11.37 -23.15 -0.28
CA GLY A 42 11.11 -24.49 0.23
C GLY A 42 10.64 -24.51 1.69
N GLU A 43 10.09 -25.61 2.12
CA GLU A 43 9.50 -25.76 3.47
C GLU A 43 10.58 -25.63 4.57
N ASN A 44 11.78 -26.20 4.40
CA ASN A 44 12.86 -26.09 5.34
C ASN A 44 13.34 -24.63 5.48
N ASP A 45 13.46 -23.92 4.37
CA ASP A 45 13.83 -22.51 4.36
C ASP A 45 12.75 -21.64 4.98
N LEU A 46 11.48 -21.89 4.70
CA LEU A 46 10.35 -21.18 5.30
C LEU A 46 10.34 -21.39 6.83
N ASN A 47 10.51 -22.62 7.27
CA ASN A 47 10.58 -22.96 8.71
C ASN A 47 11.77 -22.28 9.40
N LEU A 48 12.92 -22.21 8.75
CA LEU A 48 14.08 -21.47 9.24
C LEU A 48 13.75 -19.97 9.35
N ALA A 49 13.21 -19.39 8.30
CA ALA A 49 12.84 -17.98 8.26
C ALA A 49 11.87 -17.60 9.38
N VAL A 50 10.82 -18.39 9.59
CA VAL A 50 9.82 -18.17 10.66
C VAL A 50 10.46 -18.26 12.05
N ARG A 51 11.32 -19.24 12.29
CA ARG A 51 12.04 -19.38 13.57
C ARG A 51 12.95 -18.19 13.85
N LEU A 52 13.74 -17.77 12.86
CA LEU A 52 14.65 -16.64 13.00
C LEU A 52 13.88 -15.32 13.18
N ALA A 53 12.76 -15.13 12.47
CA ALA A 53 11.89 -13.96 12.61
C ALA A 53 11.33 -13.81 14.05
N LYS A 54 11.02 -14.93 14.71
CA LYS A 54 10.50 -14.97 16.09
C LYS A 54 11.58 -14.86 17.16
N ALA A 55 12.83 -15.20 16.83
CA ALA A 55 13.93 -15.32 17.81
C ALA A 55 14.58 -14.00 18.26
N GLY A 56 14.09 -12.85 17.78
CA GLY A 56 14.57 -11.52 18.19
C GLY A 56 15.32 -10.78 17.09
N SER A 57 15.71 -9.53 17.37
CA SER A 57 16.27 -8.57 16.40
C SER A 57 17.54 -9.06 15.72
N ASP A 58 18.42 -9.73 16.48
CA ASP A 58 19.72 -10.19 15.98
C ASP A 58 19.58 -11.36 15.01
N HIS A 59 18.56 -12.20 15.20
CA HIS A 59 18.28 -13.35 14.36
C HIS A 59 17.47 -12.99 13.12
N ARG A 60 16.55 -12.03 13.23
CA ARG A 60 15.70 -11.59 12.10
C ARG A 60 16.37 -10.60 11.14
N LYS A 61 17.67 -10.29 11.30
CA LYS A 61 18.39 -9.32 10.47
C LYS A 61 18.35 -9.63 8.95
N PHE A 62 18.20 -10.90 8.56
CA PHE A 62 18.08 -11.31 7.16
C PHE A 62 16.85 -10.66 6.47
N ILE A 63 15.76 -10.40 7.21
CA ILE A 63 14.54 -9.77 6.70
C ILE A 63 14.86 -8.37 6.15
N ARG A 64 15.84 -7.66 6.72
CA ARG A 64 16.25 -6.33 6.26
C ARG A 64 16.92 -6.32 4.87
N GLN A 65 17.25 -7.50 4.34
CA GLN A 65 17.76 -7.66 2.97
C GLN A 65 16.67 -7.94 1.96
N ILE A 66 15.42 -8.14 2.39
CA ILE A 66 14.28 -8.39 1.54
C ILE A 66 13.59 -7.06 1.27
N PHE A 67 13.44 -6.73 -0.02
CA PHE A 67 12.70 -5.55 -0.46
C PHE A 67 11.35 -5.98 -1.00
N VAL A 68 10.30 -5.26 -0.60
CA VAL A 68 8.94 -5.49 -1.09
C VAL A 68 8.46 -4.22 -1.76
N SER A 69 8.08 -4.32 -3.04
CA SER A 69 7.38 -3.26 -3.75
C SER A 69 5.92 -3.69 -3.91
N VAL A 70 4.99 -2.78 -3.61
CA VAL A 70 3.57 -3.09 -3.64
C VAL A 70 2.75 -1.83 -3.85
N ASP A 71 1.74 -1.90 -4.72
CA ASP A 71 0.72 -0.87 -4.83
C ASP A 71 -0.32 -1.06 -3.72
N ILE A 72 -0.46 -0.06 -2.86
CA ILE A 72 -1.46 -0.07 -1.79
C ILE A 72 -2.46 1.05 -2.06
N THR A 73 -3.74 0.68 -2.22
CA THR A 73 -4.84 1.64 -2.22
C THR A 73 -5.51 1.63 -0.86
N ALA A 74 -5.49 2.76 -0.17
CA ALA A 74 -6.03 2.90 1.18
C ALA A 74 -6.55 4.32 1.42
N PRO A 75 -7.46 4.53 2.39
CA PRO A 75 -7.97 5.86 2.72
C PRO A 75 -6.90 6.75 3.34
N LEU A 76 -7.04 8.06 3.17
CA LEU A 76 -6.07 9.05 3.69
C LEU A 76 -5.85 8.94 5.20
N TYR A 77 -6.90 8.60 5.98
CA TYR A 77 -6.74 8.39 7.42
C TYR A 77 -5.83 7.21 7.76
N TRP A 78 -5.83 6.14 6.95
CA TRP A 78 -4.94 5.00 7.12
C TRP A 78 -3.49 5.39 6.78
N TRP A 79 -3.30 6.17 5.72
CA TRP A 79 -1.98 6.66 5.33
C TRP A 79 -1.35 7.54 6.40
N LYS A 80 -2.13 8.34 7.13
CA LYS A 80 -1.61 9.14 8.25
C LYS A 80 -0.94 8.28 9.32
N GLU A 81 -1.52 7.12 9.63
CA GLU A 81 -0.92 6.16 10.56
C GLU A 81 0.29 5.47 9.91
N PHE A 82 0.15 4.98 8.69
CA PHE A 82 1.23 4.29 7.99
C PHE A 82 2.47 5.16 7.80
N ASP A 83 2.32 6.45 7.57
CA ASP A 83 3.41 7.42 7.41
C ASP A 83 4.28 7.59 8.69
N THR A 84 3.87 7.03 9.82
CA THR A 84 4.69 6.97 11.03
C THR A 84 5.80 5.92 10.94
N TYR A 85 5.64 4.91 10.08
CA TYR A 85 6.62 3.83 9.82
C TYR A 85 7.60 4.24 8.73
N LYS A 86 8.60 5.06 9.08
CA LYS A 86 9.48 5.72 8.09
C LYS A 86 10.76 4.96 7.78
N VAL A 87 11.18 4.03 8.65
CA VAL A 87 12.47 3.35 8.49
C VAL A 87 12.38 2.30 7.39
N GLY A 88 13.16 2.50 6.32
CA GLY A 88 13.20 1.60 5.18
C GLY A 88 11.95 1.62 4.31
N THR A 89 11.10 2.65 4.46
CA THR A 89 9.86 2.81 3.68
C THR A 89 9.98 4.04 2.80
N VAL A 90 9.68 3.89 1.51
CA VAL A 90 9.58 4.97 0.51
C VAL A 90 8.24 4.83 -0.19
N ALA A 91 7.52 5.92 -0.40
CA ALA A 91 6.23 5.89 -1.06
C ALA A 91 6.12 6.95 -2.17
N ASN A 92 5.66 6.51 -3.34
CA ASN A 92 5.23 7.37 -4.44
C ASN A 92 3.71 7.32 -4.52
N SER A 93 3.04 8.44 -4.26
CA SER A 93 1.59 8.51 -4.21
C SER A 93 0.97 9.08 -5.47
N THR A 94 -0.23 8.60 -5.81
CA THR A 94 -1.11 9.33 -6.73
C THR A 94 -1.47 10.68 -6.11
N SER A 95 -1.32 11.75 -6.90
CA SER A 95 -1.52 13.09 -6.38
C SER A 95 -3.00 13.44 -6.28
N THR A 96 -3.50 13.62 -5.07
CA THR A 96 -4.83 14.22 -4.84
C THR A 96 -4.85 15.69 -5.25
N MET A 97 -3.75 16.42 -4.98
CA MET A 97 -3.64 17.85 -5.29
C MET A 97 -3.67 18.15 -6.80
N HIS A 98 -3.01 17.32 -7.62
CA HIS A 98 -2.87 17.64 -9.05
C HIS A 98 -3.86 16.89 -9.94
N LYS A 99 -4.50 15.84 -9.45
CA LYS A 99 -5.31 14.93 -10.27
C LYS A 99 -6.70 14.65 -9.74
N ILE A 100 -7.11 15.28 -8.63
CA ILE A 100 -8.45 15.06 -8.05
C ILE A 100 -9.58 15.35 -9.06
N HIS A 101 -9.38 16.34 -9.94
CA HIS A 101 -10.36 16.74 -10.94
C HIS A 101 -10.35 15.88 -12.22
N ALA A 102 -9.35 14.99 -12.39
CA ALA A 102 -9.12 14.32 -13.68
C ALA A 102 -10.16 13.24 -14.02
N LYS A 103 -10.92 12.78 -13.04
CA LYS A 103 -12.00 11.81 -13.21
C LYS A 103 -13.21 12.22 -12.37
N PRO A 104 -14.42 11.70 -12.67
CA PRO A 104 -15.58 11.87 -11.79
C PRO A 104 -15.29 11.37 -10.38
N ILE A 105 -15.86 12.07 -9.39
CA ILE A 105 -15.80 11.68 -7.98
C ILE A 105 -17.00 10.80 -7.68
N THR A 106 -16.77 9.58 -7.24
CA THR A 106 -17.83 8.58 -6.99
C THR A 106 -17.65 7.92 -5.62
N ALA A 107 -18.68 7.21 -5.16
CA ALA A 107 -18.63 6.47 -3.90
C ALA A 107 -17.49 5.41 -3.85
N GLU A 108 -17.07 4.89 -5.00
CA GLU A 108 -15.98 3.90 -5.11
C GLU A 108 -14.61 4.49 -4.75
N ASP A 109 -14.49 5.82 -4.80
CA ASP A 109 -13.27 6.53 -4.43
C ASP A 109 -13.07 6.62 -2.91
N PHE A 110 -14.01 6.14 -2.12
CA PHE A 110 -13.99 6.27 -0.66
C PHE A 110 -14.11 4.93 0.06
N SER A 111 -13.47 4.84 1.22
CA SER A 111 -13.67 3.71 2.16
C SER A 111 -14.80 4.07 3.12
N VAL A 112 -15.97 3.47 2.90
CA VAL A 112 -17.21 3.75 3.63
C VAL A 112 -17.83 2.49 4.23
N ASP A 113 -17.03 1.44 4.38
CA ASP A 113 -17.44 0.07 4.73
C ASP A 113 -18.21 -0.04 6.07
N HIS A 114 -18.04 0.93 6.96
CA HIS A 114 -18.62 0.92 8.31
C HIS A 114 -19.65 2.03 8.55
N LEU A 115 -20.09 2.73 7.50
CA LEU A 115 -21.13 3.72 7.65
C LEU A 115 -22.50 3.06 7.90
N THR A 116 -23.29 3.65 8.79
CA THR A 116 -24.73 3.31 8.88
C THR A 116 -25.44 3.73 7.61
N LEU A 117 -26.64 3.20 7.39
CA LEU A 117 -27.45 3.56 6.22
C LEU A 117 -27.75 5.08 6.16
N GLU A 118 -27.99 5.70 7.31
CA GLU A 118 -28.24 7.13 7.41
C GLU A 118 -26.97 7.93 7.08
N SER A 119 -25.83 7.56 7.66
CA SER A 119 -24.53 8.20 7.37
C SER A 119 -24.13 8.02 5.91
N ALA A 120 -24.41 6.87 5.29
CA ALA A 120 -24.12 6.64 3.88
C ALA A 120 -24.95 7.54 2.97
N LYS A 121 -26.23 7.77 3.29
CA LYS A 121 -27.08 8.72 2.56
C LYS A 121 -26.54 10.16 2.64
N PHE A 122 -26.16 10.59 3.85
CA PHE A 122 -25.54 11.92 4.05
C PHE A 122 -24.21 12.02 3.30
N PHE A 123 -23.39 10.98 3.34
CA PHE A 123 -22.13 10.95 2.61
C PHE A 123 -22.32 11.05 1.08
N GLY A 124 -23.41 10.46 0.56
CA GLY A 124 -23.80 10.62 -0.83
C GLY A 124 -23.97 12.10 -1.25
N LEU A 125 -24.61 12.91 -0.39
CA LEU A 125 -24.77 14.36 -0.67
C LEU A 125 -23.42 15.08 -0.71
N ILE A 126 -22.44 14.65 0.11
CA ILE A 126 -21.07 15.19 0.06
C ILE A 126 -20.40 14.86 -1.27
N ILE A 127 -20.55 13.61 -1.74
CA ILE A 127 -19.99 13.19 -3.03
C ILE A 127 -20.60 13.98 -4.17
N ASP A 128 -21.93 14.12 -4.19
CA ASP A 128 -22.66 14.88 -5.23
C ASP A 128 -22.19 16.35 -5.24
N TYR A 129 -21.99 16.94 -4.08
CA TYR A 129 -21.47 18.29 -3.98
C TYR A 129 -20.03 18.41 -4.50
N LEU A 130 -19.13 17.51 -4.09
CA LEU A 130 -17.76 17.49 -4.60
C LEU A 130 -17.71 17.33 -6.11
N GLU A 131 -18.56 16.47 -6.68
CA GLU A 131 -18.65 16.29 -8.13
C GLU A 131 -19.18 17.56 -8.82
N SER A 132 -20.14 18.28 -8.24
CA SER A 132 -20.62 19.54 -8.79
C SER A 132 -19.52 20.61 -8.82
N VAL A 133 -18.74 20.75 -7.74
CA VAL A 133 -17.59 21.67 -7.68
C VAL A 133 -16.52 21.27 -8.71
N ARG A 134 -16.27 19.96 -8.87
CA ARG A 134 -15.35 19.46 -9.90
C ARG A 134 -15.79 19.84 -11.31
N LEU A 135 -17.05 19.66 -11.63
CA LEU A 135 -17.61 20.00 -12.96
C LEU A 135 -17.49 21.50 -13.22
N GLU A 136 -17.83 22.34 -12.27
CA GLU A 136 -17.69 23.81 -12.38
C GLU A 136 -16.21 24.21 -12.56
N TYR A 137 -15.29 23.58 -11.81
CA TYR A 137 -13.86 23.77 -12.03
C TYR A 137 -13.43 23.36 -13.44
N MET A 138 -13.96 22.26 -13.97
CA MET A 138 -13.61 21.81 -15.31
C MET A 138 -14.04 22.81 -16.40
N GLU A 139 -15.13 23.53 -16.20
CA GLU A 139 -15.63 24.57 -17.10
C GLU A 139 -14.86 25.88 -16.94
N THR A 140 -14.75 26.36 -15.71
CA THR A 140 -14.25 27.72 -15.42
C THR A 140 -12.73 27.80 -15.27
N LYS A 141 -12.09 26.71 -14.83
CA LYS A 141 -10.69 26.65 -14.39
C LYS A 141 -10.37 27.59 -13.22
N ASP A 142 -11.39 27.99 -12.45
CA ASP A 142 -11.19 28.82 -11.27
C ASP A 142 -10.44 28.04 -10.19
N LYS A 143 -9.29 28.56 -9.80
CA LYS A 143 -8.45 27.93 -8.75
C LYS A 143 -9.13 27.89 -7.39
N ALA A 144 -10.08 28.77 -7.10
CA ALA A 144 -10.83 28.72 -5.85
C ALA A 144 -11.60 27.41 -5.72
N LEU A 145 -12.28 26.97 -6.77
CA LEU A 145 -13.01 25.70 -6.82
C LEU A 145 -12.07 24.49 -6.67
N TRP A 146 -10.88 24.57 -7.26
CA TRP A 146 -9.87 23.53 -7.09
C TRP A 146 -9.38 23.42 -5.64
N TYR A 147 -9.16 24.55 -4.95
CA TYR A 147 -8.84 24.56 -3.52
C TYR A 147 -9.99 24.05 -2.67
N GLU A 148 -11.22 24.41 -3.01
CA GLU A 148 -12.42 23.93 -2.34
C GLU A 148 -12.53 22.41 -2.38
N LEU A 149 -12.33 21.78 -3.55
CA LEU A 149 -12.29 20.32 -3.69
C LEU A 149 -11.28 19.68 -2.73
N ILE A 150 -10.07 20.23 -2.64
CA ILE A 150 -9.01 19.68 -1.79
C ILE A 150 -9.35 19.84 -0.31
N GLN A 151 -9.90 21.00 0.08
CA GLN A 151 -10.21 21.31 1.47
C GLN A 151 -11.40 20.50 1.99
N LEU A 152 -12.37 20.21 1.14
CA LEU A 152 -13.56 19.44 1.49
C LEU A 152 -13.40 17.94 1.33
N LEU A 153 -12.27 17.48 0.75
CA LEU A 153 -12.07 16.05 0.48
C LEU A 153 -12.05 15.24 1.79
N PRO A 154 -13.00 14.31 1.98
CA PRO A 154 -13.05 13.47 3.17
C PRO A 154 -11.79 12.61 3.33
N SER A 155 -11.36 12.40 4.56
CA SER A 155 -10.19 11.56 4.86
C SER A 155 -10.39 10.07 4.51
N SER A 156 -11.62 9.66 4.22
CA SER A 156 -11.96 8.34 3.68
C SER A 156 -11.64 8.17 2.19
N TYR A 157 -11.20 9.23 1.49
CA TYR A 157 -10.75 9.14 0.10
C TYR A 157 -9.56 8.17 -0.05
N ASN A 158 -9.68 7.24 -1.00
CA ASN A 158 -8.68 6.22 -1.26
C ASN A 158 -7.56 6.77 -2.16
N GLN A 159 -6.35 6.73 -1.66
CA GLN A 159 -5.14 7.09 -2.41
C GLN A 159 -4.31 5.83 -2.65
N MET A 160 -3.80 5.66 -3.86
CA MET A 160 -2.85 4.61 -4.17
C MET A 160 -1.42 5.13 -3.97
N ARG A 161 -0.57 4.29 -3.36
CA ARG A 161 0.88 4.51 -3.22
C ARG A 161 1.63 3.21 -3.52
N THR A 162 2.77 3.37 -4.19
CA THR A 162 3.74 2.30 -4.41
C THR A 162 4.91 2.47 -3.48
#